data_bba05ebdb6774f28bc0a2b7370f99e6a
#
_entry.id   bba05ebdb6774f28bc0a2b7370f99e6a
#
_cell.length_a   1.000
_cell.length_b   1.000
_cell.length_c   1.000
_cell.angle_alpha   90.00
_cell.angle_beta   90.00
_cell.angle_gamma   90.00
#
_symmetry.space_group_name_H-M   'P 1'
#
loop_
_entity.id
_entity.type
_entity.pdbx_description
1 polymer ?
#
loop_
_entity_poly.entity_id
_entity_poly.type
_entity_poly.pdbx_seq_one_letter_code
_entity_poly.pdbx_strand_id
1 'polypeptide(L)'
;VNGGTVYFVDPRTGDDANAGLTPGKPWCSFRPVNALRLGPGDRVEIRPGTFHETLMPMGAGTAGKPIEIRFASGDYDFHPDNAVRLKLHISNSNDDPYTPKAVAFLFQDIRHVRITGNRTDIYVHGKMIQTMFDHAEDVVLTGLAFDYRRPLVSEFTVVKVAEGHADVRIHPDSTYAIENDRLVWLGEGWRSAGTDLNQECDPSDDGRVWRRGSGPLTGVTRFERTGPFEVRMFFDQNPGFTAGRVIQFRETFRDCAAGFVRRSRNIVWRDCAYHFMGGMGIVSQFSEDLTFDHVAFAPRPGSGRTTSSWADMLHFSGCRGRIVVADCEMSGSHDDPINVHGTHLRITGQPASHQILLRFMHGQTYGIEAFVPGDEVEFVSHLSLRAYATNVVTAVEAKGDKEVLITLASPCPADIEANDVVENITWTPSVEVRNCRVSVDSCRGFLLSTRQPVLIENNVFLKTGMSAILIADDANSWFESGPVRDVMIRGNTFIKCSEPVVNIAPENHTVNPDAPVHRNIRIMNNTFDLAGDMAISAKSVHGLTVTGNGFSTRKLPVHTVACAGVVIADNVQGDGQHP
;
A
#
# COMPACT_ATOMS: atom_id res chain seq x y z
N VAL A 1 28.61 24.68 24.06
CA VAL A 1 27.79 23.82 23.19
C VAL A 1 26.56 23.45 23.98
N ASN A 2 25.47 24.21 23.89
CA ASN A 2 24.21 23.84 24.55
C ASN A 2 23.67 22.57 23.86
N GLY A 3 23.68 21.45 24.60
CA GLY A 3 22.93 20.27 24.24
C GLY A 3 21.44 20.60 24.28
N GLY A 4 20.61 19.95 23.44
CA GLY A 4 19.16 20.10 23.50
C GLY A 4 18.58 19.66 24.87
N THR A 5 17.36 20.04 25.12
CA THR A 5 16.62 19.64 26.32
C THR A 5 16.11 18.20 26.23
N VAL A 6 16.13 17.47 27.33
CA VAL A 6 15.57 16.11 27.41
C VAL A 6 14.28 16.15 28.20
N TYR A 7 13.19 15.64 27.60
CA TYR A 7 11.86 15.52 28.20
C TYR A 7 11.51 14.06 28.42
N PHE A 8 10.75 13.78 29.46
CA PHE A 8 10.38 12.41 29.86
C PHE A 8 8.87 12.25 29.93
N VAL A 9 8.36 11.19 29.33
CA VAL A 9 6.95 10.79 29.35
C VAL A 9 6.86 9.35 29.87
N ASP A 10 6.05 9.16 30.90
CA ASP A 10 5.74 7.85 31.48
C ASP A 10 4.25 7.82 31.88
N PRO A 11 3.38 7.12 31.14
CA PRO A 11 1.95 7.11 31.39
C PRO A 11 1.55 6.42 32.71
N ARG A 12 2.46 5.67 33.34
CA ARG A 12 2.20 4.92 34.57
C ARG A 12 2.54 5.70 35.84
N THR A 13 3.57 6.51 35.78
CA THR A 13 4.13 7.20 36.96
C THR A 13 4.16 8.73 36.82
N GLY A 14 3.85 9.23 35.62
CA GLY A 14 3.92 10.66 35.31
C GLY A 14 2.72 11.47 35.80
N ASP A 15 2.92 12.79 35.73
CA ASP A 15 1.88 13.81 35.98
C ASP A 15 2.16 15.00 35.04
N ASP A 16 1.18 15.44 34.29
CA ASP A 16 1.32 16.55 33.34
C ASP A 16 1.55 17.92 34.05
N ALA A 17 1.35 17.99 35.36
CA ALA A 17 1.75 19.13 36.18
C ALA A 17 3.28 19.19 36.44
N ASN A 18 4.03 18.11 36.18
CA ASN A 18 5.47 18.10 36.29
C ASN A 18 6.13 18.94 35.18
N ALA A 19 7.40 19.30 35.37
CA ALA A 19 8.19 19.95 34.34
C ALA A 19 8.65 19.01 33.20
N GLY A 20 8.57 17.68 33.39
CA GLY A 20 9.00 16.68 32.43
C GLY A 20 10.50 16.60 32.18
N LEU A 21 11.34 17.29 32.97
CA LEU A 21 12.78 17.44 32.74
C LEU A 21 13.66 16.37 33.42
N THR A 22 13.07 15.49 34.21
CA THR A 22 13.80 14.43 34.89
C THR A 22 13.03 13.11 34.84
N PRO A 23 13.71 11.95 34.85
CA PRO A 23 13.05 10.65 34.86
C PRO A 23 12.13 10.43 36.08
N GLY A 24 12.39 11.09 37.20
CA GLY A 24 11.60 10.98 38.43
C GLY A 24 10.37 11.90 38.48
N LYS A 25 10.23 12.82 37.53
CA LYS A 25 9.07 13.71 37.37
C LYS A 25 8.67 13.82 35.89
N PRO A 26 8.28 12.69 35.27
CA PRO A 26 7.86 12.68 33.88
C PRO A 26 6.45 13.26 33.71
N TRP A 27 6.05 13.55 32.50
CA TRP A 27 4.65 13.75 32.11
C TRP A 27 3.93 12.43 31.98
N CYS A 28 2.61 12.40 32.18
CA CYS A 28 1.82 11.18 32.02
C CYS A 28 1.19 11.05 30.62
N SER A 29 1.19 12.12 29.82
CA SER A 29 0.60 12.13 28.48
C SER A 29 1.47 12.88 27.46
N PHE A 30 1.05 12.86 26.19
CA PHE A 30 1.72 13.66 25.14
C PHE A 30 1.27 15.12 25.11
N ARG A 31 0.25 15.54 25.90
CA ARG A 31 -0.26 16.90 25.89
C ARG A 31 0.83 17.95 26.09
N PRO A 32 1.73 17.83 27.09
CA PRO A 32 2.81 18.80 27.26
C PRO A 32 3.80 18.77 26.11
N VAL A 33 4.16 17.60 25.57
CA VAL A 33 5.05 17.46 24.40
C VAL A 33 4.44 18.16 23.19
N ASN A 34 3.16 17.94 22.93
CA ASN A 34 2.43 18.50 21.80
C ASN A 34 2.25 20.02 21.91
N ALA A 35 2.35 20.59 23.12
CA ALA A 35 2.31 22.02 23.36
C ALA A 35 3.69 22.71 23.22
N LEU A 36 4.77 21.94 23.17
CA LEU A 36 6.12 22.47 23.01
C LEU A 36 6.47 22.69 21.54
N ARG A 37 7.36 23.67 21.32
CA ARG A 37 8.05 23.79 20.05
C ARG A 37 9.50 23.30 20.25
N LEU A 38 9.75 22.04 19.87
CA LEU A 38 11.06 21.40 19.99
C LEU A 38 12.07 22.05 19.04
N GLY A 39 13.32 22.13 19.49
CA GLY A 39 14.41 22.71 18.76
C GLY A 39 15.52 21.69 18.42
N PRO A 40 16.62 22.17 17.78
CA PRO A 40 17.74 21.32 17.41
C PRO A 40 18.40 20.63 18.61
N GLY A 41 18.38 19.28 18.60
CA GLY A 41 18.97 18.44 19.62
C GLY A 41 18.06 18.17 20.83
N ASP A 42 16.83 18.68 20.84
CA ASP A 42 15.86 18.31 21.86
C ASP A 42 15.47 16.84 21.72
N ARG A 43 15.19 16.21 22.86
CA ARG A 43 14.88 14.79 22.92
C ARG A 43 13.68 14.49 23.82
N VAL A 44 12.81 13.61 23.39
CA VAL A 44 11.68 13.09 24.16
C VAL A 44 11.91 11.59 24.43
N GLU A 45 12.03 11.21 25.68
CA GLU A 45 12.15 9.83 26.15
C GLU A 45 10.78 9.32 26.61
N ILE A 46 10.26 8.24 25.99
CA ILE A 46 8.90 7.75 26.20
C ILE A 46 8.95 6.35 26.77
N ARG A 47 8.21 6.11 27.85
CA ARG A 47 8.06 4.80 28.51
C ARG A 47 6.82 4.07 28.01
N PRO A 48 6.83 2.70 28.04
CA PRO A 48 5.69 1.87 27.66
C PRO A 48 4.44 2.13 28.47
N GLY A 49 3.28 1.99 27.83
CA GLY A 49 1.97 2.09 28.48
C GLY A 49 0.88 2.54 27.52
N THR A 50 -0.22 3.05 28.07
CA THR A 50 -1.43 3.40 27.34
C THR A 50 -1.52 4.91 27.13
N PHE A 51 -1.82 5.31 25.91
CA PHE A 51 -2.01 6.70 25.48
C PHE A 51 -3.37 6.87 24.82
N HIS A 52 -4.04 7.97 25.11
CA HIS A 52 -5.37 8.28 24.56
C HIS A 52 -5.35 9.47 23.60
N GLU A 53 -4.20 10.06 23.36
CA GLU A 53 -3.98 11.20 22.47
C GLU A 53 -2.94 10.88 21.41
N THR A 54 -2.92 11.69 20.36
CA THR A 54 -1.91 11.65 19.29
C THR A 54 -0.55 12.10 19.82
N LEU A 55 0.52 11.42 19.44
CA LEU A 55 1.88 11.98 19.50
C LEU A 55 2.04 12.94 18.31
N MET A 56 2.04 14.25 18.58
CA MET A 56 2.12 15.32 17.57
C MET A 56 3.19 16.35 17.94
N PRO A 57 4.48 16.03 17.86
CA PRO A 57 5.56 16.96 18.17
C PRO A 57 5.60 18.08 17.14
N MET A 58 5.89 19.30 17.60
CA MET A 58 6.06 20.47 16.75
C MET A 58 7.48 21.01 16.81
N GLY A 59 7.97 21.59 15.73
CA GLY A 59 9.28 22.25 15.72
C GLY A 59 10.15 21.84 14.54
N ALA A 60 11.45 22.11 14.66
CA ALA A 60 12.42 21.72 13.65
C ALA A 60 13.79 21.48 14.28
N GLY A 61 14.39 20.34 13.96
CA GLY A 61 15.80 20.09 14.18
C GLY A 61 16.67 20.73 13.10
N THR A 62 17.90 20.28 13.04
CA THR A 62 18.83 20.51 11.91
C THR A 62 19.46 19.17 11.51
N ALA A 63 20.07 19.08 10.34
CA ALA A 63 20.74 17.86 9.88
C ALA A 63 21.80 17.36 10.90
N GLY A 64 22.53 18.28 11.54
CA GLY A 64 23.55 17.93 12.55
C GLY A 64 23.02 17.78 13.97
N LYS A 65 21.80 18.24 14.26
CA LYS A 65 21.12 18.18 15.56
C LYS A 65 19.63 17.96 15.37
N PRO A 66 19.20 16.73 14.99
CA PRO A 66 17.78 16.44 14.82
C PRO A 66 17.04 16.50 16.16
N ILE A 67 15.72 16.63 16.10
CA ILE A 67 14.84 16.29 17.22
C ILE A 67 14.85 14.77 17.35
N GLU A 68 14.98 14.26 18.57
CA GLU A 68 14.98 12.84 18.85
C GLU A 68 13.73 12.44 19.65
N ILE A 69 13.01 11.42 19.19
CA ILE A 69 11.89 10.80 19.90
C ILE A 69 12.27 9.35 20.13
N ARG A 70 12.45 8.96 21.39
CA ARG A 70 12.95 7.65 21.77
C ARG A 70 11.92 6.88 22.58
N PHE A 71 11.54 5.74 22.06
CA PHE A 71 10.68 4.78 22.75
C PHE A 71 11.55 3.74 23.46
N ALA A 72 11.33 3.56 24.75
CA ALA A 72 11.90 2.45 25.49
C ALA A 72 11.32 1.10 25.03
N SER A 73 12.01 -0.01 25.30
CA SER A 73 11.51 -1.35 24.99
C SER A 73 10.19 -1.64 25.70
N GLY A 74 9.23 -2.23 24.99
CA GLY A 74 7.93 -2.65 25.53
C GLY A 74 6.74 -2.27 24.66
N ASP A 75 5.55 -2.48 25.19
CA ASP A 75 4.27 -2.29 24.50
C ASP A 75 3.67 -0.92 24.75
N TYR A 76 3.16 -0.31 23.69
CA TYR A 76 2.49 0.98 23.67
C TYR A 76 1.10 0.83 23.05
N ASP A 77 0.07 1.13 23.80
CA ASP A 77 -1.32 1.06 23.35
C ASP A 77 -1.86 2.46 23.07
N PHE A 78 -2.25 2.74 21.82
CA PHE A 78 -2.83 4.02 21.39
C PHE A 78 -4.33 3.87 21.18
N HIS A 79 -5.13 4.59 21.96
CA HIS A 79 -6.58 4.63 21.87
C HIS A 79 -7.06 5.91 21.16
N PRO A 80 -8.18 5.84 20.40
CA PRO A 80 -8.66 6.96 19.61
C PRO A 80 -9.45 8.02 20.39
N ASP A 81 -9.61 7.91 21.71
CA ASP A 81 -10.56 8.70 22.51
C ASP A 81 -10.31 10.22 22.41
N ASN A 82 -9.07 10.65 22.60
CA ASN A 82 -8.64 12.04 22.52
C ASN A 82 -7.65 12.28 21.38
N ALA A 83 -7.55 11.36 20.44
CA ALA A 83 -6.66 11.49 19.30
C ALA A 83 -7.13 12.61 18.35
N VAL A 84 -6.16 13.26 17.71
CA VAL A 84 -6.43 14.19 16.60
C VAL A 84 -7.16 13.42 15.49
N ARG A 85 -8.23 14.04 14.99
CA ARG A 85 -9.06 13.47 13.93
C ARG A 85 -9.09 14.39 12.73
N LEU A 86 -8.78 13.84 11.56
CA LEU A 86 -8.67 14.58 10.31
C LEU A 86 -9.61 14.01 9.25
N LYS A 87 -10.25 14.87 8.48
CA LYS A 87 -10.94 14.51 7.24
C LYS A 87 -9.90 14.45 6.13
N LEU A 88 -9.77 13.30 5.49
CA LEU A 88 -8.68 13.02 4.56
C LEU A 88 -9.23 12.38 3.29
N HIS A 89 -8.84 12.93 2.14
CA HIS A 89 -8.94 12.27 0.86
C HIS A 89 -7.65 11.50 0.61
N ILE A 90 -7.73 10.19 0.64
CA ILE A 90 -6.59 9.29 0.48
C ILE A 90 -6.77 8.51 -0.82
N SER A 91 -5.78 8.52 -1.71
CA SER A 91 -5.81 7.79 -2.98
C SER A 91 -6.19 6.33 -2.76
N ASN A 92 -7.12 5.82 -3.57
CA ASN A 92 -7.68 4.47 -3.54
C ASN A 92 -8.36 4.06 -2.21
N SER A 93 -8.70 5.05 -1.35
CA SER A 93 -9.22 4.79 0.01
C SER A 93 -10.31 5.79 0.45
N ASN A 94 -11.18 6.19 -0.46
CA ASN A 94 -12.20 7.22 -0.24
C ASN A 94 -13.63 6.68 -0.14
N ASP A 95 -13.85 5.53 0.50
CA ASP A 95 -15.22 5.05 0.75
C ASP A 95 -15.98 5.99 1.69
N ASP A 96 -15.27 6.61 2.66
CA ASP A 96 -15.81 7.65 3.53
C ASP A 96 -14.76 8.69 3.92
N PRO A 97 -14.39 9.65 3.04
CA PRO A 97 -13.39 10.68 3.35
C PRO A 97 -13.90 11.74 4.33
N TYR A 98 -15.20 11.84 4.56
CA TYR A 98 -15.81 12.90 5.39
C TYR A 98 -15.86 12.55 6.87
N THR A 99 -15.83 11.28 7.23
CA THR A 99 -15.66 10.85 8.62
C THR A 99 -14.22 11.05 9.07
N PRO A 100 -13.97 11.86 10.13
CA PRO A 100 -12.62 12.14 10.57
C PRO A 100 -11.89 10.89 11.08
N LYS A 101 -10.66 10.69 10.60
CA LYS A 101 -9.78 9.56 10.95
C LYS A 101 -8.91 9.92 12.15
N ALA A 102 -8.86 9.06 13.16
CA ALA A 102 -7.96 9.21 14.29
C ALA A 102 -6.52 8.87 13.89
N VAL A 103 -5.55 9.59 14.41
CA VAL A 103 -4.12 9.41 14.08
C VAL A 103 -3.34 9.14 15.38
N ALA A 104 -2.49 8.11 15.39
CA ALA A 104 -1.63 7.80 16.53
C ALA A 104 -0.36 8.69 16.54
N PHE A 105 0.38 8.72 15.43
CA PHE A 105 1.58 9.56 15.25
C PHE A 105 1.32 10.55 14.12
N LEU A 106 1.34 11.85 14.42
CA LEU A 106 1.18 12.92 13.44
C LEU A 106 2.42 13.81 13.41
N PHE A 107 3.13 13.78 12.30
CA PHE A 107 4.29 14.62 12.02
C PHE A 107 3.90 15.65 10.96
N GLN A 108 3.45 16.83 11.43
CA GLN A 108 2.98 17.91 10.56
C GLN A 108 3.93 19.11 10.61
N ASP A 109 4.30 19.65 9.45
CA ASP A 109 5.18 20.84 9.32
C ASP A 109 6.49 20.73 10.14
N ILE A 110 7.05 19.51 10.24
CA ILE A 110 8.22 19.19 11.07
C ILE A 110 9.41 18.80 10.21
N ARG A 111 10.62 19.10 10.71
CA ARG A 111 11.87 18.81 9.96
C ARG A 111 12.95 18.24 10.86
N HIS A 112 13.77 17.36 10.24
CA HIS A 112 14.93 16.74 10.88
C HIS A 112 14.59 16.05 12.19
N VAL A 113 13.83 14.95 12.10
CA VAL A 113 13.37 14.16 13.25
C VAL A 113 13.88 12.74 13.15
N ARG A 114 14.31 12.18 14.27
CA ARG A 114 14.70 10.77 14.40
C ARG A 114 13.82 10.11 15.46
N ILE A 115 13.06 9.11 15.05
CA ILE A 115 12.17 8.35 15.92
C ILE A 115 12.77 6.96 16.07
N THR A 116 13.08 6.56 17.28
CA THR A 116 13.81 5.31 17.52
C THR A 116 13.11 4.46 18.58
N GLY A 117 13.06 3.16 18.31
CA GLY A 117 12.67 2.13 19.26
C GLY A 117 13.67 0.98 19.25
N ASN A 118 13.54 0.09 20.20
CA ASN A 118 14.27 -1.17 20.28
C ASN A 118 13.40 -2.19 21.00
N ARG A 119 12.89 -3.21 20.30
CA ARG A 119 11.83 -4.11 20.78
C ARG A 119 10.63 -3.31 21.30
N THR A 120 10.15 -2.42 20.45
CA THR A 120 9.10 -1.46 20.74
C THR A 120 7.91 -1.80 19.87
N ASP A 121 6.84 -2.24 20.52
CA ASP A 121 5.59 -2.63 19.87
C ASP A 121 4.54 -1.53 20.05
N ILE A 122 4.09 -0.95 18.95
CA ILE A 122 3.06 0.09 18.89
C ILE A 122 1.76 -0.55 18.44
N TYR A 123 0.81 -0.62 19.34
CA TYR A 123 -0.52 -1.13 19.05
C TYR A 123 -1.52 0.01 18.95
N VAL A 124 -2.35 -0.01 17.92
CA VAL A 124 -3.49 0.90 17.81
C VAL A 124 -4.80 0.15 18.07
N HIS A 125 -5.78 0.89 18.57
CA HIS A 125 -7.12 0.42 18.87
C HIS A 125 -8.14 1.04 17.92
N GLY A 126 -9.04 0.23 17.40
CA GLY A 126 -10.04 0.67 16.43
C GLY A 126 -9.43 1.08 15.09
N LYS A 127 -10.15 1.90 14.32
CA LYS A 127 -9.68 2.41 13.03
C LYS A 127 -8.82 3.66 13.24
N MET A 128 -7.52 3.48 13.43
CA MET A 128 -6.55 4.58 13.55
C MET A 128 -5.49 4.51 12.46
N ILE A 129 -5.07 5.66 11.96
CA ILE A 129 -3.85 5.80 11.16
C ILE A 129 -2.66 5.69 12.13
N GLN A 130 -1.78 4.70 11.92
CA GLN A 130 -0.62 4.45 12.79
C GLN A 130 0.40 5.60 12.68
N THR A 131 0.71 6.03 11.46
CA THR A 131 1.68 7.11 11.20
C THR A 131 1.19 8.06 10.11
N MET A 132 1.25 9.36 10.33
CA MET A 132 0.96 10.36 9.31
C MET A 132 2.08 11.40 9.23
N PHE A 133 2.54 11.64 8.00
CA PHE A 133 3.52 12.68 7.65
C PHE A 133 2.83 13.67 6.71
N ASP A 134 2.74 14.92 7.14
CA ASP A 134 2.07 15.99 6.40
C ASP A 134 2.98 17.21 6.32
N HIS A 135 3.50 17.54 5.14
CA HIS A 135 4.52 18.58 4.96
C HIS A 135 5.75 18.37 5.85
N ALA A 136 6.10 17.10 6.12
CA ALA A 136 7.27 16.72 6.91
C ALA A 136 8.51 16.58 6.02
N GLU A 137 9.69 16.87 6.57
CA GLU A 137 10.94 16.80 5.84
C GLU A 137 12.05 16.16 6.69
N ASP A 138 12.80 15.22 6.10
CA ASP A 138 13.91 14.50 6.75
C ASP A 138 13.49 13.86 8.09
N VAL A 139 12.59 12.88 8.00
CA VAL A 139 12.14 12.10 9.15
C VAL A 139 12.53 10.64 8.99
N VAL A 140 13.15 10.07 10.01
CA VAL A 140 13.60 8.67 10.02
C VAL A 140 12.95 7.94 11.20
N LEU A 141 12.26 6.82 10.90
CA LEU A 141 11.77 5.87 11.89
C LEU A 141 12.68 4.65 11.90
N THR A 142 13.06 4.19 13.08
CA THR A 142 13.94 3.03 13.23
C THR A 142 13.49 2.15 14.40
N GLY A 143 13.41 0.84 14.17
CA GLY A 143 13.24 -0.16 15.23
C GLY A 143 11.87 -0.18 15.92
N LEU A 144 10.81 0.22 15.22
CA LEU A 144 9.42 0.21 15.69
C LEU A 144 8.63 -0.89 14.99
N ALA A 145 7.78 -1.59 15.75
CA ALA A 145 6.83 -2.56 15.20
C ALA A 145 5.40 -2.06 15.43
N PHE A 146 4.65 -1.92 14.36
CA PHE A 146 3.25 -1.46 14.38
C PHE A 146 2.29 -2.63 14.20
N ASP A 147 1.20 -2.63 14.96
CA ASP A 147 0.15 -3.64 14.89
C ASP A 147 -1.20 -3.05 15.32
N TYR A 148 -2.27 -3.82 15.16
CA TYR A 148 -3.60 -3.56 15.72
C TYR A 148 -3.88 -4.58 16.81
N ARG A 149 -4.42 -4.17 17.96
CA ARG A 149 -4.91 -5.13 18.98
C ARG A 149 -6.04 -5.98 18.41
N ARG A 150 -6.89 -5.41 17.59
CA ARG A 150 -7.93 -6.09 16.81
C ARG A 150 -7.77 -5.76 15.34
N PRO A 151 -7.12 -6.61 14.54
CA PRO A 151 -6.99 -6.42 13.09
C PRO A 151 -8.34 -6.24 12.39
N LEU A 152 -8.38 -5.48 11.30
CA LEU A 152 -9.59 -5.26 10.48
C LEU A 152 -9.88 -6.41 9.50
N VAL A 153 -9.10 -7.47 9.55
CA VAL A 153 -9.36 -8.76 8.91
C VAL A 153 -9.57 -9.80 10.00
N SER A 154 -10.61 -10.59 9.87
CA SER A 154 -10.93 -11.70 10.77
C SER A 154 -10.58 -13.01 10.09
N GLU A 155 -10.11 -14.00 10.86
CA GLU A 155 -9.69 -15.28 10.31
C GLU A 155 -10.30 -16.45 11.10
N PHE A 156 -10.64 -17.52 10.38
CA PHE A 156 -10.80 -18.84 11.00
C PHE A 156 -10.12 -19.94 10.17
N THR A 157 -9.69 -20.98 10.85
CA THR A 157 -9.18 -22.20 10.23
C THR A 157 -10.28 -23.25 10.18
N VAL A 158 -10.49 -23.88 9.02
CA VAL A 158 -11.36 -25.04 8.88
C VAL A 158 -10.64 -26.26 9.49
N VAL A 159 -11.15 -26.75 10.62
CA VAL A 159 -10.53 -27.88 11.34
C VAL A 159 -10.98 -29.21 10.76
N LYS A 160 -12.28 -29.32 10.48
CA LYS A 160 -12.90 -30.56 9.99
C LYS A 160 -14.08 -30.23 9.07
N VAL A 161 -14.25 -31.06 8.05
CA VAL A 161 -15.45 -31.05 7.19
C VAL A 161 -16.09 -32.43 7.31
N ALA A 162 -17.41 -32.44 7.52
CA ALA A 162 -18.24 -33.65 7.57
C ALA A 162 -19.53 -33.44 6.79
N GLU A 163 -20.37 -34.47 6.68
CA GLU A 163 -21.69 -34.36 6.09
C GLU A 163 -22.54 -33.36 6.89
N GLY A 164 -23.07 -32.35 6.22
CA GLY A 164 -23.94 -31.32 6.81
C GLY A 164 -23.28 -30.29 7.71
N HIS A 165 -21.98 -30.38 7.99
CA HIS A 165 -21.31 -29.38 8.81
C HIS A 165 -19.79 -29.28 8.62
N ALA A 166 -19.22 -28.15 9.04
CA ALA A 166 -17.79 -27.98 9.25
C ALA A 166 -17.50 -27.39 10.64
N ASP A 167 -16.44 -27.87 11.25
CA ASP A 167 -15.91 -27.30 12.50
C ASP A 167 -14.77 -26.35 12.17
N VAL A 168 -14.80 -25.14 12.70
CA VAL A 168 -13.79 -24.11 12.49
C VAL A 168 -13.23 -23.60 13.81
N ARG A 169 -11.97 -23.19 13.78
CA ARG A 169 -11.32 -22.50 14.89
C ARG A 169 -11.11 -21.04 14.52
N ILE A 170 -11.78 -20.15 15.25
CA ILE A 170 -11.64 -18.70 15.13
C ILE A 170 -10.25 -18.30 15.65
N HIS A 171 -9.56 -17.42 14.93
CA HIS A 171 -8.29 -16.86 15.41
C HIS A 171 -8.53 -16.03 16.70
N PRO A 172 -7.66 -16.11 17.72
CA PRO A 172 -7.85 -15.38 18.98
C PRO A 172 -8.02 -13.86 18.84
N ASP A 173 -7.37 -13.25 17.86
CA ASP A 173 -7.51 -11.81 17.59
C ASP A 173 -8.83 -11.46 16.87
N SER A 174 -9.59 -12.46 16.39
CA SER A 174 -10.83 -12.28 15.63
C SER A 174 -12.04 -12.40 16.56
N THR A 175 -12.34 -11.32 17.29
CA THR A 175 -13.52 -11.27 18.15
C THR A 175 -14.81 -11.44 17.34
N TYR A 176 -15.75 -12.25 17.84
CA TYR A 176 -16.97 -12.59 17.13
C TYR A 176 -18.17 -12.76 18.07
N ALA A 177 -19.37 -12.72 17.48
CA ALA A 177 -20.61 -13.16 18.09
C ALA A 177 -21.40 -14.08 17.15
N ILE A 178 -22.31 -14.87 17.69
CA ILE A 178 -23.33 -15.57 16.92
C ILE A 178 -24.67 -14.90 17.25
N GLU A 179 -25.27 -14.27 16.26
CA GLU A 179 -26.52 -13.52 16.38
C GLU A 179 -27.52 -14.00 15.32
N ASN A 180 -28.70 -14.41 15.75
CA ASN A 180 -29.74 -14.95 14.87
C ASN A 180 -29.20 -16.05 13.92
N ASP A 181 -28.49 -17.01 14.48
CA ASP A 181 -27.82 -18.11 13.77
C ASP A 181 -26.78 -17.67 12.72
N ARG A 182 -26.25 -16.45 12.80
CA ARG A 182 -25.21 -15.91 11.91
C ARG A 182 -23.95 -15.54 12.68
N LEU A 183 -22.81 -15.77 12.05
CA LEU A 183 -21.52 -15.30 12.53
C LEU A 183 -21.37 -13.81 12.23
N VAL A 184 -21.04 -13.02 13.24
CA VAL A 184 -20.77 -11.59 13.14
C VAL A 184 -19.39 -11.31 13.70
N TRP A 185 -18.54 -10.69 12.92
CA TRP A 185 -17.24 -10.21 13.36
C TRP A 185 -17.39 -8.89 14.12
N LEU A 186 -16.75 -8.82 15.28
CA LEU A 186 -16.76 -7.66 16.15
C LEU A 186 -15.36 -7.04 16.20
N GLY A 187 -15.29 -5.73 16.05
CA GLY A 187 -14.07 -4.97 16.23
C GLY A 187 -14.26 -3.84 17.22
N GLU A 188 -13.21 -3.06 17.42
CA GLU A 188 -13.23 -1.85 18.22
C GLU A 188 -13.87 -0.72 17.43
N GLY A 189 -15.16 -0.49 17.64
CA GLY A 189 -15.95 0.53 16.92
C GLY A 189 -16.46 0.12 15.52
N TRP A 190 -16.39 -1.18 15.16
CA TRP A 190 -16.94 -1.70 13.93
C TRP A 190 -17.50 -3.11 14.09
N ARG A 191 -18.34 -3.52 13.16
CA ARG A 191 -18.86 -4.88 13.04
C ARG A 191 -19.09 -5.24 11.58
N SER A 192 -18.96 -6.51 11.23
CA SER A 192 -19.12 -7.01 9.87
C SER A 192 -19.76 -8.40 9.86
N ALA A 193 -20.62 -8.64 8.86
CA ALA A 193 -21.16 -9.96 8.58
C ALA A 193 -20.26 -10.81 7.65
N GLY A 194 -19.07 -10.30 7.27
CA GLY A 194 -18.15 -11.00 6.37
C GLY A 194 -18.64 -11.09 4.92
N THR A 195 -19.34 -10.07 4.44
CA THR A 195 -19.94 -10.04 3.10
C THR A 195 -19.10 -9.36 2.03
N ASP A 196 -17.96 -8.77 2.41
CA ASP A 196 -17.02 -8.15 1.49
C ASP A 196 -16.06 -9.18 0.85
N LEU A 197 -15.07 -8.70 0.15
CA LEU A 197 -14.05 -9.53 -0.50
C LEU A 197 -13.33 -10.40 0.52
N ASN A 198 -13.36 -11.70 0.30
CA ASN A 198 -12.78 -12.71 1.17
C ASN A 198 -11.70 -13.49 0.46
N GLN A 199 -10.79 -14.07 1.23
CA GLN A 199 -9.69 -14.89 0.73
C GLN A 199 -9.64 -16.22 1.45
N GLU A 200 -9.02 -17.19 0.79
CA GLU A 200 -8.67 -18.47 1.35
C GLU A 200 -7.15 -18.65 1.25
N CYS A 201 -6.53 -19.00 2.35
CA CYS A 201 -5.12 -19.31 2.45
C CYS A 201 -4.92 -20.79 2.73
N ASP A 202 -3.95 -21.40 2.05
CA ASP A 202 -3.47 -22.77 2.30
C ASP A 202 -2.11 -22.76 2.97
N PRO A 203 -2.03 -22.87 4.30
CA PRO A 203 -0.74 -22.95 4.99
C PRO A 203 0.13 -24.14 4.58
N SER A 204 -0.48 -25.23 4.08
CA SER A 204 0.24 -26.43 3.65
C SER A 204 0.87 -26.30 2.25
N ASP A 205 0.48 -25.28 1.47
CA ASP A 205 1.02 -24.95 0.15
C ASP A 205 1.76 -23.59 0.18
N ASP A 206 2.69 -23.42 1.12
CA ASP A 206 3.49 -22.21 1.32
C ASP A 206 2.63 -20.92 1.49
N GLY A 207 1.43 -21.06 2.03
CA GLY A 207 0.52 -19.94 2.21
C GLY A 207 -0.10 -19.44 0.91
N ARG A 208 -0.26 -20.27 -0.12
CA ARG A 208 -0.98 -19.89 -1.34
C ARG A 208 -2.35 -19.31 -1.01
N VAL A 209 -2.70 -18.20 -1.64
CA VAL A 209 -3.94 -17.46 -1.37
C VAL A 209 -4.80 -17.37 -2.62
N TRP A 210 -6.10 -17.52 -2.46
CA TRP A 210 -7.10 -17.31 -3.50
C TRP A 210 -8.17 -16.33 -3.05
N ARG A 211 -8.64 -15.49 -3.95
CA ARG A 211 -9.85 -14.70 -3.75
C ARG A 211 -11.08 -15.59 -3.87
N ARG A 212 -11.95 -15.55 -2.87
CA ARG A 212 -13.24 -16.28 -2.87
C ARG A 212 -14.43 -15.41 -3.29
N GLY A 213 -14.21 -14.12 -3.55
CA GLY A 213 -15.29 -13.18 -3.81
C GLY A 213 -16.10 -12.84 -2.55
N SER A 214 -17.29 -12.31 -2.74
CA SER A 214 -18.24 -12.01 -1.66
C SER A 214 -19.03 -13.25 -1.25
N GLY A 215 -19.25 -13.42 0.06
CA GLY A 215 -20.14 -14.44 0.61
C GLY A 215 -19.57 -15.86 0.74
N PRO A 216 -18.35 -16.07 1.30
CA PRO A 216 -17.81 -17.42 1.52
C PRO A 216 -18.64 -18.26 2.51
N LEU A 217 -19.52 -17.62 3.27
CA LEU A 217 -20.48 -18.26 4.16
C LEU A 217 -21.86 -18.49 3.52
N THR A 218 -21.99 -18.23 2.21
CA THR A 218 -23.22 -18.51 1.48
C THR A 218 -23.52 -20.00 1.51
N GLY A 219 -24.73 -20.38 1.91
CA GLY A 219 -25.14 -21.78 2.09
C GLY A 219 -24.97 -22.29 3.52
N VAL A 220 -24.26 -21.57 4.39
CA VAL A 220 -24.25 -21.85 5.82
C VAL A 220 -25.58 -21.40 6.43
N THR A 221 -26.32 -22.33 7.03
CA THR A 221 -27.67 -22.11 7.55
C THR A 221 -27.70 -21.72 9.01
N ARG A 222 -26.74 -22.24 9.81
CA ARG A 222 -26.67 -22.01 11.24
C ARG A 222 -25.23 -22.11 11.74
N PHE A 223 -24.93 -21.34 12.78
CA PHE A 223 -23.65 -21.37 13.52
C PHE A 223 -23.92 -21.74 14.97
N GLU A 224 -23.03 -22.56 15.54
CA GLU A 224 -23.11 -23.00 16.94
C GLU A 224 -21.74 -22.92 17.57
N ARG A 225 -21.63 -22.28 18.74
CA ARG A 225 -20.39 -22.24 19.51
C ARG A 225 -20.18 -23.60 20.20
N THR A 226 -19.05 -24.25 19.93
CA THR A 226 -18.67 -25.51 20.52
C THR A 226 -17.54 -25.37 21.55
N GLY A 227 -16.85 -24.20 21.56
CA GLY A 227 -15.78 -23.84 22.48
C GLY A 227 -15.49 -22.33 22.45
N PRO A 228 -14.52 -21.82 23.22
CA PRO A 228 -14.21 -20.39 23.29
C PRO A 228 -13.89 -19.76 21.93
N PHE A 229 -13.16 -20.49 21.07
CA PHE A 229 -12.80 -20.11 19.71
C PHE A 229 -13.22 -21.16 18.69
N GLU A 230 -14.16 -22.04 19.04
CA GLU A 230 -14.60 -23.14 18.18
C GLU A 230 -16.07 -22.93 17.81
N VAL A 231 -16.35 -23.05 16.51
CA VAL A 231 -17.68 -22.86 15.95
C VAL A 231 -17.96 -23.99 14.97
N ARG A 232 -19.16 -24.55 15.05
CA ARG A 232 -19.73 -25.47 14.06
C ARG A 232 -20.65 -24.71 13.13
N MET A 233 -20.39 -24.86 11.82
CA MET A 233 -21.18 -24.29 10.74
C MET A 233 -21.99 -25.39 10.07
N PHE A 234 -23.30 -25.22 9.95
CA PHE A 234 -24.22 -26.19 9.33
C PHE A 234 -24.60 -25.75 7.91
N PHE A 235 -24.67 -26.70 7.01
CA PHE A 235 -25.06 -26.47 5.61
C PHE A 235 -25.68 -27.73 5.02
N ASP A 236 -26.54 -27.58 4.01
CA ASP A 236 -27.08 -28.73 3.26
C ASP A 236 -26.05 -29.28 2.26
N GLN A 237 -25.27 -28.38 1.63
CA GLN A 237 -24.13 -28.72 0.77
C GLN A 237 -22.90 -27.93 1.23
N ASN A 238 -21.75 -28.57 1.26
CA ASN A 238 -20.50 -27.90 1.61
C ASN A 238 -20.23 -26.74 0.64
N PRO A 239 -20.16 -25.48 1.10
CA PRO A 239 -19.90 -24.32 0.26
C PRO A 239 -18.43 -24.20 -0.19
N GLY A 240 -17.69 -25.32 -0.22
CA GLY A 240 -16.31 -25.39 -0.67
C GLY A 240 -15.27 -25.31 0.45
N PHE A 241 -15.64 -25.59 1.71
CA PHE A 241 -14.67 -25.67 2.80
C PHE A 241 -13.77 -26.90 2.68
N THR A 242 -12.49 -26.70 2.92
CA THR A 242 -11.46 -27.73 2.95
C THR A 242 -10.72 -27.67 4.28
N ALA A 243 -10.57 -28.82 4.96
CA ALA A 243 -9.84 -28.87 6.23
C ALA A 243 -8.38 -28.40 6.05
N GLY A 244 -7.87 -27.65 7.03
CA GLY A 244 -6.55 -27.04 7.03
C GLY A 244 -6.49 -25.64 6.40
N ARG A 245 -7.52 -25.22 5.67
CA ARG A 245 -7.59 -23.90 5.04
C ARG A 245 -7.99 -22.81 6.04
N VAL A 246 -7.45 -21.61 5.83
CA VAL A 246 -7.80 -20.39 6.56
C VAL A 246 -8.67 -19.52 5.68
N ILE A 247 -9.83 -19.11 6.18
CA ILE A 247 -10.71 -18.16 5.51
C ILE A 247 -10.55 -16.80 6.19
N GLN A 248 -10.32 -15.78 5.37
CA GLN A 248 -10.01 -14.41 5.79
C GLN A 248 -11.13 -13.47 5.36
N PHE A 249 -11.62 -12.65 6.28
CA PHE A 249 -12.75 -11.76 6.10
C PHE A 249 -12.35 -10.33 6.34
N ARG A 250 -12.44 -9.47 5.33
CA ARG A 250 -12.27 -8.02 5.49
C ARG A 250 -13.42 -7.42 6.29
N GLU A 251 -13.11 -6.39 7.06
CA GLU A 251 -14.10 -5.37 7.44
C GLU A 251 -14.51 -4.58 6.19
N THR A 252 -15.75 -4.08 6.13
CA THR A 252 -16.41 -3.72 4.86
C THR A 252 -15.94 -2.43 4.18
N PHE A 253 -15.22 -1.52 4.87
CA PHE A 253 -14.96 -0.18 4.33
C PHE A 253 -13.47 0.10 4.10
N ARG A 254 -13.13 0.51 2.87
CA ARG A 254 -11.81 1.05 2.52
C ARG A 254 -11.77 2.56 2.79
N ASP A 255 -11.87 2.95 4.05
CA ASP A 255 -11.99 4.34 4.50
C ASP A 255 -10.81 4.84 5.35
N CYS A 256 -9.76 4.03 5.47
CA CYS A 256 -8.59 4.32 6.30
C CYS A 256 -7.29 3.84 5.62
N ALA A 257 -6.16 4.31 6.10
CA ALA A 257 -4.83 3.79 5.79
C ALA A 257 -4.06 3.56 7.09
N ALA A 258 -3.12 2.61 7.10
CA ALA A 258 -2.24 2.40 8.24
C ALA A 258 -1.20 3.52 8.35
N GLY A 259 -0.64 3.95 7.22
CA GLY A 259 0.24 5.10 7.12
C GLY A 259 -0.23 6.07 6.04
N PHE A 260 -0.05 7.37 6.26
CA PHE A 260 -0.35 8.37 5.26
C PHE A 260 0.77 9.40 5.15
N VAL A 261 1.32 9.56 3.94
CA VAL A 261 2.42 10.49 3.64
C VAL A 261 1.92 11.47 2.59
N ARG A 262 1.78 12.74 2.97
CA ARG A 262 1.28 13.80 2.10
C ARG A 262 2.25 14.97 2.03
N ARG A 263 2.60 15.43 0.82
CA ARG A 263 3.45 16.61 0.58
C ARG A 263 4.72 16.61 1.44
N SER A 264 5.29 15.43 1.67
CA SER A 264 6.45 15.23 2.53
C SER A 264 7.67 14.79 1.72
N ARG A 265 8.86 15.00 2.27
CA ARG A 265 10.11 14.70 1.58
C ARG A 265 11.13 14.02 2.49
N ASN A 266 11.88 13.07 1.93
CA ASN A 266 12.95 12.33 2.62
C ASN A 266 12.44 11.67 3.90
N ILE A 267 11.46 10.77 3.74
CA ILE A 267 10.92 9.96 4.84
C ILE A 267 11.50 8.55 4.74
N VAL A 268 12.07 8.05 5.82
CA VAL A 268 12.78 6.78 5.86
C VAL A 268 12.22 5.89 6.97
N TRP A 269 11.83 4.67 6.62
CA TRP A 269 11.58 3.58 7.55
C TRP A 269 12.75 2.60 7.49
N ARG A 270 13.34 2.30 8.64
CA ARG A 270 14.47 1.38 8.74
C ARG A 270 14.30 0.43 9.91
N ASP A 271 14.55 -0.87 9.68
CA ASP A 271 14.44 -1.90 10.71
C ASP A 271 13.07 -1.86 11.45
N CYS A 272 12.01 -1.58 10.71
CA CYS A 272 10.64 -1.48 11.23
C CYS A 272 9.82 -2.73 10.87
N ALA A 273 8.66 -2.88 11.52
CA ALA A 273 7.69 -3.88 11.14
C ALA A 273 6.28 -3.29 11.13
N TYR A 274 5.46 -3.74 10.20
CA TYR A 274 4.01 -3.52 10.18
C TYR A 274 3.34 -4.90 10.15
N HIS A 275 2.91 -5.35 11.31
CA HIS A 275 2.32 -6.68 11.49
C HIS A 275 0.85 -6.75 11.09
N PHE A 276 0.18 -5.61 11.12
CA PHE A 276 -1.10 -5.42 10.46
C PHE A 276 -1.28 -3.96 10.03
N MET A 277 -1.85 -3.77 8.85
CA MET A 277 -2.17 -2.47 8.26
C MET A 277 -3.66 -2.43 7.92
N GLY A 278 -4.39 -1.52 8.56
CA GLY A 278 -5.83 -1.33 8.35
C GLY A 278 -6.13 -0.48 7.12
N GLY A 279 -7.19 -0.79 6.39
CA GLY A 279 -7.57 -0.10 5.16
C GLY A 279 -6.53 -0.28 4.06
N MET A 280 -6.08 0.81 3.44
CA MET A 280 -4.86 0.79 2.63
C MET A 280 -3.64 0.71 3.56
N GLY A 281 -2.55 0.12 3.11
CA GLY A 281 -1.29 0.09 3.85
C GLY A 281 -0.71 1.49 4.07
N ILE A 282 0.52 1.73 3.65
CA ILE A 282 1.12 3.07 3.67
C ILE A 282 0.86 3.74 2.33
N VAL A 283 -0.03 4.73 2.31
CA VAL A 283 -0.31 5.55 1.13
C VAL A 283 0.56 6.79 1.15
N SER A 284 1.38 6.94 0.11
CA SER A 284 2.19 8.12 -0.13
C SER A 284 1.62 8.88 -1.33
N GLN A 285 1.25 10.14 -1.13
CA GLN A 285 0.61 10.93 -2.17
C GLN A 285 1.29 12.30 -2.27
N PHE A 286 1.70 12.67 -3.48
CA PHE A 286 2.44 13.90 -3.78
C PHE A 286 3.62 14.15 -2.81
N SER A 287 4.41 13.11 -2.59
CA SER A 287 5.59 13.11 -1.72
C SER A 287 6.84 12.68 -2.51
N GLU A 288 8.02 12.99 -2.01
CA GLU A 288 9.27 12.69 -2.70
C GLU A 288 10.33 12.06 -1.80
N ASP A 289 11.22 11.27 -2.39
CA ASP A 289 12.37 10.62 -1.71
C ASP A 289 11.94 9.77 -0.49
N LEU A 290 11.32 8.62 -0.78
CA LEU A 290 10.77 7.71 0.21
C LEU A 290 11.60 6.42 0.25
N THR A 291 11.99 5.98 1.45
CA THR A 291 12.82 4.79 1.61
C THR A 291 12.25 3.84 2.66
N PHE A 292 12.11 2.58 2.27
CA PHE A 292 11.78 1.45 3.13
C PHE A 292 12.96 0.48 3.08
N ASP A 293 13.67 0.35 4.19
CA ASP A 293 14.92 -0.39 4.30
C ASP A 293 14.84 -1.38 5.46
N HIS A 294 14.92 -2.69 5.19
CA HIS A 294 14.72 -3.76 6.18
C HIS A 294 13.38 -3.64 6.93
N VAL A 295 12.27 -3.49 6.19
CA VAL A 295 10.94 -3.41 6.78
C VAL A 295 10.19 -4.72 6.56
N ALA A 296 9.61 -5.27 7.64
CA ALA A 296 8.73 -6.44 7.57
C ALA A 296 7.26 -6.00 7.48
N PHE A 297 6.63 -6.21 6.33
CA PHE A 297 5.18 -6.14 6.15
C PHE A 297 4.64 -7.57 6.18
N ALA A 298 4.48 -8.11 7.37
CA ALA A 298 4.16 -9.53 7.56
C ALA A 298 3.40 -9.75 8.88
N PRO A 299 2.58 -10.80 8.98
CA PRO A 299 1.91 -11.15 10.23
C PRO A 299 2.93 -11.27 11.37
N ARG A 300 2.52 -10.88 12.59
CA ARG A 300 3.41 -10.98 13.76
C ARG A 300 3.91 -12.42 13.94
N PRO A 301 5.21 -12.64 14.06
CA PRO A 301 5.77 -13.97 14.27
C PRO A 301 5.15 -14.66 15.51
N GLY A 302 4.73 -15.90 15.34
CA GLY A 302 4.11 -16.69 16.42
C GLY A 302 2.65 -16.35 16.72
N SER A 303 2.03 -15.37 16.06
CA SER A 303 0.61 -15.05 16.25
C SER A 303 -0.33 -16.09 15.67
N GLY A 304 0.10 -16.79 14.63
CA GLY A 304 -0.74 -17.70 13.83
C GLY A 304 -1.64 -17.00 12.82
N ARG A 305 -1.57 -15.65 12.70
CA ARG A 305 -2.26 -14.89 11.65
C ARG A 305 -1.66 -15.19 10.28
N THR A 306 -2.49 -15.13 9.25
CA THR A 306 -2.06 -15.29 7.85
C THR A 306 -2.15 -13.99 7.06
N THR A 307 -2.68 -12.92 7.66
CA THR A 307 -2.81 -11.59 7.04
C THR A 307 -2.04 -10.51 7.77
N SER A 308 -1.51 -9.54 7.04
CA SER A 308 -0.84 -8.35 7.54
C SER A 308 -1.36 -7.05 6.92
N SER A 309 -2.21 -7.12 5.90
CA SER A 309 -2.79 -5.92 5.27
C SER A 309 -4.24 -6.17 4.84
N TRP A 310 -5.07 -5.15 5.02
CA TRP A 310 -6.46 -5.17 4.54
C TRP A 310 -6.54 -4.99 3.02
N ALA A 311 -5.61 -4.25 2.40
CA ALA A 311 -5.46 -4.08 0.95
C ALA A 311 -3.97 -4.03 0.57
N ASP A 312 -3.52 -2.99 -0.17
CA ASP A 312 -2.11 -2.81 -0.54
C ASP A 312 -1.21 -2.70 0.72
N MET A 313 0.08 -2.93 0.54
CA MET A 313 1.06 -2.64 1.59
C MET A 313 1.71 -1.27 1.41
N LEU A 314 2.23 -0.99 0.22
CA LEU A 314 2.83 0.29 -0.15
C LEU A 314 2.15 0.84 -1.41
N HIS A 315 1.54 2.01 -1.29
CA HIS A 315 0.81 2.66 -2.37
C HIS A 315 1.34 4.07 -2.62
N PHE A 316 1.89 4.31 -3.81
CA PHE A 316 2.52 5.57 -4.20
C PHE A 316 1.71 6.23 -5.32
N SER A 317 0.98 7.29 -5.00
CA SER A 317 0.11 8.02 -5.93
C SER A 317 0.65 9.41 -6.19
N GLY A 318 1.10 9.70 -7.42
CA GLY A 318 1.64 11.01 -7.79
C GLY A 318 2.86 11.41 -6.97
N CYS A 319 3.75 10.50 -6.66
CA CYS A 319 5.03 10.78 -6.00
C CYS A 319 6.09 11.24 -7.00
N ARG A 320 7.22 11.76 -6.51
CA ARG A 320 8.40 12.09 -7.32
C ARG A 320 9.71 11.79 -6.58
N GLY A 321 10.84 12.14 -7.19
CA GLY A 321 12.15 11.82 -6.65
C GLY A 321 12.42 10.32 -6.69
N ARG A 322 12.98 9.75 -5.64
CA ARG A 322 13.39 8.36 -5.58
C ARG A 322 12.57 7.58 -4.56
N ILE A 323 11.94 6.49 -4.98
CA ILE A 323 11.32 5.50 -4.10
C ILE A 323 12.26 4.30 -4.02
N VAL A 324 12.66 3.92 -2.82
CA VAL A 324 13.50 2.74 -2.56
C VAL A 324 12.81 1.80 -1.60
N VAL A 325 12.66 0.54 -2.01
CA VAL A 325 12.19 -0.56 -1.17
C VAL A 325 13.25 -1.64 -1.21
N ALA A 326 13.96 -1.82 -0.11
CA ALA A 326 15.13 -2.69 -0.07
C ALA A 326 15.10 -3.63 1.14
N ASP A 327 15.49 -4.90 0.89
CA ASP A 327 15.65 -5.91 1.94
C ASP A 327 14.37 -6.11 2.80
N CYS A 328 13.19 -5.98 2.17
CA CYS A 328 11.88 -6.03 2.82
C CYS A 328 11.20 -7.39 2.66
N GLU A 329 10.42 -7.79 3.67
CA GLU A 329 9.48 -8.90 3.60
C GLU A 329 8.06 -8.36 3.37
N MET A 330 7.32 -8.94 2.42
CA MET A 330 5.93 -8.60 2.09
C MET A 330 5.10 -9.87 2.05
N SER A 331 4.29 -10.10 3.08
CA SER A 331 3.55 -11.35 3.23
C SER A 331 2.19 -11.12 3.90
N GLY A 332 1.13 -11.69 3.33
CA GLY A 332 -0.22 -11.61 3.90
C GLY A 332 -1.04 -10.40 3.43
N SER A 333 -0.82 -9.94 2.18
CA SER A 333 -1.59 -8.87 1.57
C SER A 333 -2.96 -9.35 1.07
N HIS A 334 -3.92 -8.44 1.08
CA HIS A 334 -5.22 -8.63 0.43
C HIS A 334 -5.34 -7.88 -0.91
N ASP A 335 -4.33 -7.11 -1.29
CA ASP A 335 -4.15 -6.46 -2.58
C ASP A 335 -2.64 -6.34 -2.89
N ASP A 336 -2.20 -5.39 -3.71
CA ASP A 336 -0.83 -5.33 -4.21
C ASP A 336 0.19 -5.00 -3.10
N PRO A 337 1.27 -5.78 -2.89
CA PRO A 337 2.39 -5.38 -2.04
C PRO A 337 2.99 -4.03 -2.39
N ILE A 338 3.15 -3.70 -3.67
CA ILE A 338 3.59 -2.38 -4.13
C ILE A 338 2.73 -1.93 -5.31
N ASN A 339 2.16 -0.72 -5.20
CA ASN A 339 1.50 -0.03 -6.31
C ASN A 339 2.11 1.36 -6.50
N VAL A 340 2.55 1.70 -7.71
CA VAL A 340 3.13 3.01 -8.07
C VAL A 340 2.45 3.54 -9.32
N HIS A 341 1.81 4.69 -9.21
CA HIS A 341 1.11 5.30 -10.34
C HIS A 341 0.95 6.82 -10.21
N GLY A 342 0.68 7.50 -11.32
CA GLY A 342 0.05 8.81 -11.37
C GLY A 342 -1.48 8.70 -11.45
N THR A 343 -2.16 9.80 -11.73
CA THR A 343 -3.62 9.80 -11.88
C THR A 343 -4.02 10.54 -13.15
N HIS A 344 -4.78 9.85 -14.02
CA HIS A 344 -5.47 10.48 -15.14
C HIS A 344 -6.75 11.18 -14.65
N LEU A 345 -6.89 12.47 -14.94
CA LEU A 345 -8.16 13.17 -14.77
C LEU A 345 -8.81 13.38 -16.14
N ARG A 346 -10.09 13.06 -16.24
CA ARG A 346 -10.84 13.20 -17.49
C ARG A 346 -11.15 14.66 -17.79
N ILE A 347 -10.98 15.06 -19.05
CA ILE A 347 -11.39 16.37 -19.54
C ILE A 347 -12.92 16.38 -19.64
N THR A 348 -13.56 17.31 -18.95
CA THR A 348 -15.02 17.48 -18.95
C THR A 348 -15.48 18.80 -19.53
N GLY A 349 -14.56 19.74 -19.77
CA GLY A 349 -14.88 21.02 -20.38
C GLY A 349 -13.66 21.90 -20.64
N GLN A 350 -13.84 22.87 -21.52
CA GLN A 350 -12.85 23.90 -21.85
C GLN A 350 -13.51 25.28 -21.78
N PRO A 351 -13.59 25.89 -20.55
CA PRO A 351 -14.28 27.19 -20.39
C PRO A 351 -13.63 28.35 -21.12
N ALA A 352 -12.31 28.32 -21.32
CA ALA A 352 -11.55 29.32 -22.05
C ALA A 352 -10.36 28.70 -22.79
N SER A 353 -9.71 29.45 -23.65
CA SER A 353 -8.59 28.96 -24.47
C SER A 353 -7.40 28.42 -23.65
N HIS A 354 -7.20 28.91 -22.44
CA HIS A 354 -6.14 28.48 -21.51
C HIS A 354 -6.67 27.73 -20.28
N GLN A 355 -7.94 27.34 -20.27
CA GLN A 355 -8.56 26.69 -19.13
C GLN A 355 -9.16 25.34 -19.53
N ILE A 356 -8.95 24.36 -18.67
CA ILE A 356 -9.51 23.02 -18.82
C ILE A 356 -10.14 22.57 -17.51
N LEU A 357 -11.36 22.05 -17.58
CA LEU A 357 -12.05 21.45 -16.45
C LEU A 357 -11.78 19.94 -16.46
N LEU A 358 -11.25 19.44 -15.36
CA LEU A 358 -10.84 18.05 -15.17
C LEU A 358 -11.66 17.40 -14.08
N ARG A 359 -11.89 16.09 -14.20
CA ARG A 359 -12.67 15.32 -13.24
C ARG A 359 -11.97 14.02 -12.85
N PHE A 360 -11.93 13.75 -11.54
CA PHE A 360 -11.63 12.43 -10.99
C PHE A 360 -12.76 11.45 -11.31
N MET A 361 -12.44 10.37 -11.97
CA MET A 361 -13.46 9.43 -12.44
C MET A 361 -13.66 8.23 -11.54
N HIS A 362 -12.60 7.76 -10.85
CA HIS A 362 -12.72 6.62 -9.94
C HIS A 362 -13.35 7.01 -8.60
N GLY A 363 -14.25 6.16 -8.10
CA GLY A 363 -15.02 6.43 -6.88
C GLY A 363 -14.18 6.45 -5.58
N GLN A 364 -12.98 5.86 -5.60
CA GLN A 364 -12.07 5.79 -4.45
C GLN A 364 -10.85 6.71 -4.59
N THR A 365 -10.74 7.50 -5.68
CA THR A 365 -9.64 8.45 -5.89
C THR A 365 -10.21 9.78 -6.34
N TYR A 366 -10.42 10.70 -5.42
CA TYR A 366 -10.90 12.05 -5.68
C TYR A 366 -10.59 12.98 -4.50
N GLY A 367 -10.74 14.29 -4.69
CA GLY A 367 -10.55 15.30 -3.62
C GLY A 367 -9.08 15.48 -3.21
N ILE A 368 -8.14 14.90 -3.96
CA ILE A 368 -6.71 15.05 -3.74
C ILE A 368 -6.18 16.27 -4.51
N GLU A 369 -5.13 16.88 -4.01
CA GLU A 369 -4.46 18.02 -4.66
C GLU A 369 -3.54 17.53 -5.79
N ALA A 370 -4.14 17.20 -6.96
CA ALA A 370 -3.46 16.56 -8.07
C ALA A 370 -2.55 17.50 -8.89
N PHE A 371 -2.76 18.81 -8.79
CA PHE A 371 -1.99 19.83 -9.52
C PHE A 371 -1.65 21.01 -8.63
N VAL A 372 -0.48 21.60 -8.86
CA VAL A 372 -0.08 22.88 -8.31
C VAL A 372 0.51 23.77 -9.43
N PRO A 373 0.52 25.10 -9.29
CA PRO A 373 1.18 25.98 -10.25
C PRO A 373 2.65 25.60 -10.45
N GLY A 374 3.07 25.50 -11.70
CA GLY A 374 4.40 25.05 -12.12
C GLY A 374 4.47 23.58 -12.53
N ASP A 375 3.44 22.79 -12.28
CA ASP A 375 3.39 21.39 -12.75
C ASP A 375 3.30 21.33 -14.29
N GLU A 376 4.06 20.42 -14.88
CA GLU A 376 3.94 20.02 -16.28
C GLU A 376 2.87 18.94 -16.42
N VAL A 377 2.06 19.07 -17.47
CA VAL A 377 0.97 18.14 -17.77
C VAL A 377 1.01 17.66 -19.21
N GLU A 378 0.56 16.45 -19.45
CA GLU A 378 0.31 15.90 -20.77
C GLU A 378 -1.18 15.67 -21.01
N PHE A 379 -1.62 15.98 -22.22
CA PHE A 379 -2.92 15.60 -22.76
C PHE A 379 -2.77 14.23 -23.41
N VAL A 380 -3.59 13.28 -22.99
CA VAL A 380 -3.47 11.88 -23.35
C VAL A 380 -4.77 11.36 -23.95
N SER A 381 -4.68 10.70 -25.11
CA SER A 381 -5.82 10.02 -25.72
C SER A 381 -6.25 8.83 -24.88
N HIS A 382 -7.51 8.81 -24.45
CA HIS A 382 -8.07 7.71 -23.66
C HIS A 382 -8.11 6.37 -24.42
N LEU A 383 -8.11 6.39 -25.76
CA LEU A 383 -8.15 5.18 -26.58
C LEU A 383 -6.77 4.57 -26.81
N SER A 384 -5.78 5.40 -27.04
CA SER A 384 -4.42 4.93 -27.38
C SER A 384 -3.42 5.03 -26.24
N LEU A 385 -3.74 5.74 -25.17
CA LEU A 385 -2.86 6.09 -24.03
C LEU A 385 -1.58 6.83 -24.49
N ARG A 386 -1.68 7.58 -25.57
CA ARG A 386 -0.58 8.38 -26.12
C ARG A 386 -0.79 9.85 -25.80
N ALA A 387 0.26 10.47 -25.28
CA ALA A 387 0.32 11.91 -25.14
C ALA A 387 0.43 12.56 -26.53
N TYR A 388 -0.34 13.64 -26.74
CA TYR A 388 -0.34 14.41 -27.99
C TYR A 388 -0.01 15.90 -27.78
N ALA A 389 -0.08 16.39 -26.53
CA ALA A 389 0.32 17.77 -26.19
C ALA A 389 0.85 17.85 -24.76
N THR A 390 1.70 18.82 -24.49
CA THR A 390 2.22 19.18 -23.16
C THR A 390 1.90 20.63 -22.86
N ASN A 391 1.75 20.95 -21.57
CA ASN A 391 1.52 22.31 -21.10
C ASN A 391 2.01 22.48 -19.65
N VAL A 392 1.97 23.69 -19.13
CA VAL A 392 2.34 24.02 -17.75
C VAL A 392 1.14 24.62 -17.02
N VAL A 393 0.88 24.16 -15.82
CA VAL A 393 -0.19 24.69 -14.95
C VAL A 393 0.26 26.02 -14.36
N THR A 394 -0.56 27.07 -14.49
CA THR A 394 -0.30 28.39 -13.90
C THR A 394 -1.23 28.73 -12.75
N ALA A 395 -2.44 28.14 -12.71
CA ALA A 395 -3.37 28.27 -11.60
C ALA A 395 -4.25 27.02 -11.48
N VAL A 396 -4.71 26.75 -10.28
CA VAL A 396 -5.57 25.61 -9.93
C VAL A 396 -6.73 26.11 -9.07
N GLU A 397 -7.95 25.70 -9.40
CA GLU A 397 -9.15 25.98 -8.64
C GLU A 397 -9.98 24.70 -8.45
N ALA A 398 -10.19 24.26 -7.22
CA ALA A 398 -11.09 23.16 -6.93
C ALA A 398 -12.56 23.56 -7.21
N LYS A 399 -13.27 22.74 -7.96
CA LYS A 399 -14.71 22.89 -8.25
C LYS A 399 -15.53 21.81 -7.52
N GLY A 400 -15.33 21.74 -6.21
CA GLY A 400 -15.82 20.64 -5.37
C GLY A 400 -14.78 19.53 -5.26
N ASP A 401 -15.18 18.36 -4.75
CA ASP A 401 -14.25 17.27 -4.45
C ASP A 401 -13.80 16.48 -5.68
N LYS A 402 -14.59 16.51 -6.76
CA LYS A 402 -14.34 15.67 -7.94
C LYS A 402 -13.89 16.43 -9.16
N GLU A 403 -13.94 17.77 -9.15
CA GLU A 403 -13.59 18.57 -10.32
C GLU A 403 -12.54 19.62 -9.97
N VAL A 404 -11.62 19.83 -10.92
CA VAL A 404 -10.52 20.79 -10.81
C VAL A 404 -10.45 21.58 -12.10
N LEU A 405 -10.50 22.90 -12.00
CA LEU A 405 -10.20 23.81 -13.12
C LEU A 405 -8.73 24.17 -13.05
N ILE A 406 -7.96 23.84 -14.10
CA ILE A 406 -6.59 24.29 -14.26
C ILE A 406 -6.49 25.37 -15.33
N THR A 407 -5.64 26.38 -15.08
CA THR A 407 -5.24 27.37 -16.08
C THR A 407 -3.85 27.04 -16.55
N LEU A 408 -3.63 27.15 -17.86
CA LEU A 408 -2.43 26.70 -18.54
C LEU A 408 -1.63 27.89 -19.09
N ALA A 409 -0.32 27.73 -19.19
CA ALA A 409 0.59 28.75 -19.73
C ALA A 409 0.36 29.00 -21.23
N SER A 410 0.04 27.97 -22.00
CA SER A 410 -0.28 28.03 -23.43
C SER A 410 -1.74 27.64 -23.69
N PRO A 411 -2.33 27.98 -24.82
CA PRO A 411 -3.67 27.53 -25.21
C PRO A 411 -3.81 26.00 -25.12
N CYS A 412 -5.00 25.53 -24.78
CA CYS A 412 -5.34 24.11 -24.87
C CYS A 412 -5.16 23.59 -26.30
N PRO A 413 -4.76 22.33 -26.52
CA PRO A 413 -4.70 21.74 -27.85
C PRO A 413 -6.05 21.79 -28.56
N ALA A 414 -6.03 21.92 -29.89
CA ALA A 414 -7.25 22.03 -30.68
C ALA A 414 -7.95 20.69 -30.96
N ASP A 415 -7.21 19.59 -30.76
CA ASP A 415 -7.58 18.23 -31.13
C ASP A 415 -7.98 17.36 -29.90
N ILE A 416 -8.50 18.01 -28.84
CA ILE A 416 -9.05 17.29 -27.67
C ILE A 416 -10.28 16.50 -28.11
N GLU A 417 -10.24 15.20 -27.88
CA GLU A 417 -11.36 14.31 -28.12
C GLU A 417 -12.18 14.05 -26.83
N ALA A 418 -13.41 13.59 -27.01
CA ALA A 418 -14.26 13.23 -25.88
C ALA A 418 -13.62 12.09 -25.06
N ASN A 419 -13.63 12.25 -23.74
CA ASN A 419 -13.02 11.34 -22.76
C ASN A 419 -11.49 11.33 -22.66
N ASP A 420 -10.80 12.17 -23.41
CA ASP A 420 -9.37 12.36 -23.22
C ASP A 420 -9.06 12.79 -21.78
N VAL A 421 -7.84 12.53 -21.38
CA VAL A 421 -7.39 12.72 -20.00
C VAL A 421 -6.15 13.63 -19.93
N VAL A 422 -5.91 14.17 -18.75
CA VAL A 422 -4.69 14.92 -18.42
C VAL A 422 -3.94 14.19 -17.31
N GLU A 423 -2.64 14.04 -17.49
CA GLU A 423 -1.70 13.49 -16.53
C GLU A 423 -0.73 14.56 -16.03
N ASN A 424 -0.48 14.59 -14.73
CA ASN A 424 0.60 15.37 -14.14
C ASN A 424 1.93 14.62 -14.29
N ILE A 425 2.85 15.15 -15.09
CA ILE A 425 4.14 14.50 -15.39
C ILE A 425 5.30 15.01 -14.54
N THR A 426 5.09 16.04 -13.72
CA THR A 426 6.06 16.51 -12.73
C THR A 426 6.21 15.52 -11.59
N TRP A 427 5.11 14.89 -11.18
CA TRP A 427 5.05 13.95 -10.08
C TRP A 427 5.12 12.50 -10.58
N THR A 428 6.31 12.10 -11.00
CA THR A 428 6.64 10.75 -11.48
C THR A 428 7.95 10.30 -10.85
N PRO A 429 7.96 9.24 -10.00
CA PRO A 429 9.15 8.82 -9.26
C PRO A 429 10.02 7.86 -10.06
N SER A 430 11.32 7.83 -9.78
CA SER A 430 12.14 6.65 -10.02
C SER A 430 11.91 5.61 -8.91
N VAL A 431 11.95 4.33 -9.28
CA VAL A 431 11.62 3.24 -8.35
C VAL A 431 12.74 2.20 -8.34
N GLU A 432 13.16 1.82 -7.15
CA GLU A 432 14.13 0.75 -6.93
C GLU A 432 13.56 -0.23 -5.90
N VAL A 433 13.30 -1.48 -6.33
CA VAL A 433 12.85 -2.56 -5.45
C VAL A 433 13.86 -3.69 -5.53
N ARG A 434 14.55 -3.98 -4.43
CA ARG A 434 15.61 -4.99 -4.43
C ARG A 434 15.68 -5.83 -3.16
N ASN A 435 16.11 -7.08 -3.35
CA ASN A 435 16.32 -8.05 -2.28
C ASN A 435 15.06 -8.29 -1.42
N CYS A 436 13.87 -8.09 -1.98
CA CYS A 436 12.60 -8.25 -1.27
C CYS A 436 12.03 -9.65 -1.50
N ARG A 437 11.19 -10.10 -0.56
CA ARG A 437 10.43 -11.34 -0.66
C ARG A 437 8.94 -11.04 -0.64
N VAL A 438 8.20 -11.54 -1.63
CA VAL A 438 6.74 -11.46 -1.72
C VAL A 438 6.16 -12.86 -1.59
N SER A 439 5.21 -13.05 -0.67
CA SER A 439 4.52 -14.31 -0.44
C SER A 439 3.14 -14.09 0.19
N VAL A 440 2.30 -15.12 0.21
CA VAL A 440 0.95 -15.06 0.78
C VAL A 440 0.16 -13.86 0.23
N ASP A 441 0.19 -13.73 -1.09
CA ASP A 441 -0.40 -12.62 -1.83
C ASP A 441 -1.45 -13.15 -2.81
N SER A 442 -2.67 -12.63 -2.75
CA SER A 442 -3.78 -13.02 -3.63
C SER A 442 -3.88 -12.18 -4.90
N CYS A 443 -3.07 -11.15 -5.00
CA CYS A 443 -3.12 -10.16 -6.08
C CYS A 443 -1.81 -10.09 -6.86
N ARG A 444 -1.51 -8.94 -7.43
CA ARG A 444 -0.24 -8.69 -8.12
C ARG A 444 0.84 -8.42 -7.08
N GLY A 445 2.06 -8.89 -7.34
CA GLY A 445 3.19 -8.55 -6.47
C GLY A 445 3.53 -7.06 -6.54
N PHE A 446 3.94 -6.57 -7.71
CA PHE A 446 4.24 -5.17 -7.95
C PHE A 446 3.44 -4.66 -9.16
N LEU A 447 2.70 -3.57 -8.96
CA LEU A 447 2.04 -2.80 -10.02
C LEU A 447 2.81 -1.50 -10.22
N LEU A 448 3.34 -1.27 -11.42
CA LEU A 448 4.26 -0.18 -11.69
C LEU A 448 3.85 0.61 -12.94
N SER A 449 3.63 1.90 -12.76
CA SER A 449 3.25 2.85 -13.81
C SER A 449 3.96 4.19 -13.56
N THR A 450 5.20 4.36 -14.06
CA THR A 450 5.97 5.60 -13.92
C THR A 450 6.87 5.83 -15.12
N ARG A 451 7.11 7.10 -15.46
CA ARG A 451 7.96 7.52 -16.58
C ARG A 451 9.45 7.52 -16.26
N GLN A 452 9.80 7.52 -14.99
CA GLN A 452 11.20 7.54 -14.54
C GLN A 452 11.78 6.12 -14.51
N PRO A 453 13.10 5.96 -14.40
CA PRO A 453 13.73 4.65 -14.33
C PRO A 453 13.19 3.76 -13.22
N VAL A 454 12.95 2.48 -13.56
CA VAL A 454 12.51 1.43 -12.62
C VAL A 454 13.53 0.31 -12.60
N LEU A 455 13.99 -0.07 -11.40
CA LEU A 455 14.84 -1.24 -11.17
C LEU A 455 14.13 -2.22 -10.22
N ILE A 456 13.91 -3.45 -10.70
CA ILE A 456 13.40 -4.58 -9.90
C ILE A 456 14.47 -5.65 -9.90
N GLU A 457 15.19 -5.82 -8.79
CA GLU A 457 16.41 -6.61 -8.76
C GLU A 457 16.47 -7.58 -7.57
N ASN A 458 16.85 -8.83 -7.84
CA ASN A 458 17.12 -9.85 -6.82
C ASN A 458 15.96 -10.10 -5.84
N ASN A 459 14.72 -9.96 -6.29
CA ASN A 459 13.55 -10.24 -5.47
C ASN A 459 13.09 -11.70 -5.66
N VAL A 460 12.39 -12.22 -4.65
CA VAL A 460 11.76 -13.53 -4.68
C VAL A 460 10.25 -13.36 -4.60
N PHE A 461 9.54 -13.90 -5.61
CA PHE A 461 8.07 -13.95 -5.63
C PHE A 461 7.62 -15.40 -5.50
N LEU A 462 6.80 -15.66 -4.49
CA LEU A 462 6.30 -17.01 -4.21
C LEU A 462 4.78 -17.05 -4.36
N LYS A 463 4.31 -17.77 -5.38
CA LYS A 463 2.89 -18.14 -5.56
C LYS A 463 1.92 -16.95 -5.50
N THR A 464 2.27 -15.82 -6.13
CA THR A 464 1.34 -14.68 -6.23
C THR A 464 0.03 -15.09 -6.90
N GLY A 465 -1.09 -14.59 -6.42
CA GLY A 465 -2.42 -14.95 -6.90
C GLY A 465 -2.77 -14.37 -8.27
N MET A 466 -2.08 -13.31 -8.69
CA MET A 466 -2.06 -12.73 -10.03
C MET A 466 -0.61 -12.57 -10.49
N SER A 467 -0.35 -11.82 -11.57
CA SER A 467 1.00 -11.56 -12.07
C SER A 467 1.93 -11.06 -10.97
N ALA A 468 3.15 -11.60 -10.87
CA ALA A 468 4.14 -11.12 -9.92
C ALA A 468 4.53 -9.66 -10.19
N ILE A 469 4.59 -9.28 -11.47
CA ILE A 469 4.83 -7.89 -11.89
C ILE A 469 3.81 -7.53 -12.97
N LEU A 470 3.05 -6.44 -12.73
CA LEU A 470 2.18 -5.83 -13.74
C LEU A 470 2.71 -4.44 -14.08
N ILE A 471 2.90 -4.17 -15.36
CA ILE A 471 3.15 -2.84 -15.92
C ILE A 471 1.90 -2.44 -16.70
N ALA A 472 1.18 -1.45 -16.18
CA ALA A 472 -0.08 -0.99 -16.73
C ALA A 472 -0.02 0.50 -17.13
N ASP A 473 -1.11 1.00 -17.62
CA ASP A 473 -1.47 2.41 -17.81
C ASP A 473 -2.97 2.41 -18.15
N ASP A 474 -3.77 3.23 -17.48
CA ASP A 474 -5.23 3.17 -17.58
C ASP A 474 -5.88 4.55 -17.57
N ALA A 475 -6.75 4.81 -18.53
CA ALA A 475 -7.57 6.02 -18.62
C ALA A 475 -9.09 5.71 -18.62
N ASN A 476 -9.50 4.50 -18.25
CA ASN A 476 -10.89 4.07 -18.42
C ASN A 476 -11.49 3.33 -17.19
N SER A 477 -10.69 2.73 -16.33
CA SER A 477 -11.16 1.97 -15.17
C SER A 477 -10.71 2.57 -13.84
N TRP A 478 -9.47 2.36 -13.43
CA TRP A 478 -8.89 2.94 -12.21
C TRP A 478 -8.31 4.33 -12.41
N PHE A 479 -8.02 4.70 -13.66
CA PHE A 479 -7.37 5.97 -14.01
C PHE A 479 -5.97 6.12 -13.38
N GLU A 480 -5.29 5.00 -13.19
CA GLU A 480 -3.90 4.94 -12.74
C GLU A 480 -2.97 5.14 -13.94
N SER A 481 -2.24 6.25 -13.93
CA SER A 481 -1.48 6.71 -15.07
C SER A 481 0.02 6.46 -14.96
N GLY A 482 0.68 6.37 -16.09
CA GLY A 482 2.12 6.42 -16.21
C GLY A 482 2.70 5.42 -17.21
N PRO A 483 2.84 5.79 -18.50
CA PRO A 483 3.56 4.94 -19.43
C PRO A 483 5.02 4.81 -19.02
N VAL A 484 5.55 3.58 -18.93
CA VAL A 484 6.96 3.37 -18.56
C VAL A 484 7.90 3.71 -19.71
N ARG A 485 9.13 4.17 -19.37
CA ARG A 485 10.14 4.61 -20.34
C ARG A 485 11.49 3.93 -20.18
N ASP A 486 11.78 3.37 -19.03
CA ASP A 486 13.02 2.64 -18.75
C ASP A 486 12.82 1.69 -17.57
N VAL A 487 12.68 0.39 -17.84
CA VAL A 487 12.46 -0.62 -16.83
C VAL A 487 13.52 -1.72 -16.93
N MET A 488 14.14 -2.06 -15.81
CA MET A 488 15.04 -3.18 -15.66
C MET A 488 14.48 -4.17 -14.63
N ILE A 489 14.19 -5.39 -15.05
CA ILE A 489 13.78 -6.53 -14.21
C ILE A 489 14.89 -7.57 -14.31
N ARG A 490 15.72 -7.71 -13.26
CA ARG A 490 16.88 -8.61 -13.33
C ARG A 490 17.14 -9.38 -12.05
N GLY A 491 17.68 -10.59 -12.20
CA GLY A 491 18.12 -11.42 -11.07
C GLY A 491 17.00 -11.87 -10.13
N ASN A 492 15.73 -11.72 -10.53
CA ASN A 492 14.61 -12.12 -9.70
C ASN A 492 14.28 -13.60 -9.85
N THR A 493 13.70 -14.18 -8.81
CA THR A 493 13.22 -15.57 -8.80
C THR A 493 11.70 -15.58 -8.64
N PHE A 494 11.01 -16.18 -9.59
CA PHE A 494 9.55 -16.33 -9.59
C PHE A 494 9.21 -17.81 -9.42
N ILE A 495 8.49 -18.15 -8.34
CA ILE A 495 8.19 -19.53 -7.95
C ILE A 495 6.68 -19.74 -7.99
N LYS A 496 6.19 -20.50 -8.98
CA LYS A 496 4.78 -20.90 -9.12
C LYS A 496 3.79 -19.75 -8.99
N CYS A 497 4.18 -18.55 -9.43
CA CYS A 497 3.30 -17.37 -9.51
C CYS A 497 2.20 -17.61 -10.57
N SER A 498 1.09 -16.88 -10.47
CA SER A 498 0.07 -16.89 -11.52
C SER A 498 0.59 -16.27 -12.82
N GLU A 499 0.07 -16.73 -13.93
CA GLU A 499 0.57 -16.44 -15.27
C GLU A 499 -0.37 -15.52 -16.06
N PRO A 500 0.16 -14.61 -16.88
CA PRO A 500 1.60 -14.40 -17.12
C PRO A 500 2.27 -13.82 -15.87
N VAL A 501 3.49 -14.28 -15.57
CA VAL A 501 4.23 -13.89 -14.36
C VAL A 501 4.65 -12.43 -14.41
N VAL A 502 5.22 -11.98 -15.53
CA VAL A 502 5.45 -10.58 -15.86
C VAL A 502 4.46 -10.18 -16.95
N ASN A 503 3.56 -9.30 -16.62
CA ASN A 503 2.49 -8.84 -17.52
C ASN A 503 2.67 -7.36 -17.84
N ILE A 504 2.86 -7.05 -19.12
CA ILE A 504 2.94 -5.67 -19.63
C ILE A 504 1.66 -5.44 -20.42
N ALA A 505 0.67 -4.79 -19.79
CA ALA A 505 -0.70 -4.76 -20.27
C ALA A 505 -1.35 -3.38 -20.09
N PRO A 506 -0.93 -2.36 -20.88
CA PRO A 506 -1.63 -1.09 -20.88
C PRO A 506 -3.07 -1.28 -21.40
N GLU A 507 -4.03 -0.55 -20.81
CA GLU A 507 -5.45 -0.64 -21.17
C GLU A 507 -5.81 0.20 -22.42
N ASN A 508 -4.90 0.32 -23.38
CA ASN A 508 -5.17 0.99 -24.64
C ASN A 508 -6.11 0.15 -25.52
N HIS A 509 -7.22 0.75 -25.96
CA HIS A 509 -8.20 0.16 -26.88
C HIS A 509 -7.72 0.22 -28.32
N THR A 510 -7.06 1.31 -28.72
CA THR A 510 -6.42 1.45 -30.03
C THR A 510 -4.97 1.02 -29.92
N VAL A 511 -4.64 -0.09 -30.56
CA VAL A 511 -3.30 -0.69 -30.55
C VAL A 511 -2.60 -0.37 -31.86
N ASN A 512 -1.45 0.31 -31.80
CA ASN A 512 -0.63 0.63 -32.95
C ASN A 512 0.82 0.22 -32.69
N PRO A 513 1.37 -0.76 -33.43
CA PRO A 513 2.76 -1.21 -33.26
C PRO A 513 3.81 -0.13 -33.59
N ASP A 514 3.48 0.84 -34.45
CA ASP A 514 4.38 1.96 -34.77
C ASP A 514 4.38 3.05 -33.68
N ALA A 515 3.44 2.97 -32.76
CA ALA A 515 3.24 3.97 -31.72
C ALA A 515 2.85 3.34 -30.38
N PRO A 516 3.74 2.49 -29.81
CA PRO A 516 3.46 1.79 -28.55
C PRO A 516 3.37 2.73 -27.35
N VAL A 517 2.66 2.26 -26.31
CA VAL A 517 2.49 2.98 -25.03
C VAL A 517 3.79 3.00 -24.23
N HIS A 518 4.39 1.84 -24.05
CA HIS A 518 5.58 1.65 -23.22
C HIS A 518 6.87 1.59 -24.02
N ARG A 519 8.02 1.86 -23.37
CA ARG A 519 9.34 1.82 -24.01
C ARG A 519 10.43 1.27 -23.09
N ASN A 520 11.45 0.66 -23.72
CA ASN A 520 12.72 0.24 -23.10
C ASN A 520 12.52 -0.64 -21.85
N ILE A 521 11.94 -1.81 -22.03
CA ILE A 521 11.74 -2.80 -20.96
C ILE A 521 12.74 -3.94 -21.15
N ARG A 522 13.55 -4.20 -20.12
CA ARG A 522 14.60 -5.22 -20.11
C ARG A 522 14.32 -6.23 -19.01
N ILE A 523 14.13 -7.49 -19.37
CA ILE A 523 13.88 -8.63 -18.48
C ILE A 523 15.05 -9.59 -18.64
N MET A 524 15.97 -9.59 -17.66
CA MET A 524 17.29 -10.19 -17.85
C MET A 524 17.71 -11.03 -16.64
N ASN A 525 18.31 -12.21 -16.91
CA ASN A 525 18.92 -13.04 -15.86
C ASN A 525 17.96 -13.39 -14.69
N ASN A 526 16.66 -13.58 -14.98
CA ASN A 526 15.69 -14.01 -13.98
C ASN A 526 15.47 -15.53 -14.08
N THR A 527 15.00 -16.11 -12.98
CA THR A 527 14.59 -17.51 -12.91
C THR A 527 13.08 -17.62 -12.79
N PHE A 528 12.43 -18.36 -13.70
CA PHE A 528 10.99 -18.60 -13.72
C PHE A 528 10.71 -20.09 -13.52
N ASP A 529 10.26 -20.46 -12.31
CA ASP A 529 9.66 -21.74 -12.02
C ASP A 529 8.15 -21.64 -12.23
N LEU A 530 7.68 -22.02 -13.43
CA LEU A 530 6.31 -21.83 -13.90
C LEU A 530 5.38 -22.94 -13.42
N ALA A 531 4.12 -22.57 -13.14
CA ALA A 531 3.04 -23.52 -12.90
C ALA A 531 2.42 -24.00 -14.23
N GLY A 532 2.35 -23.13 -15.23
CA GLY A 532 1.87 -23.38 -16.59
C GLY A 532 2.97 -23.15 -17.64
N ASP A 533 2.69 -22.31 -18.64
CA ASP A 533 3.56 -22.12 -19.81
C ASP A 533 3.71 -20.65 -20.27
N MET A 534 3.35 -19.66 -19.42
CA MET A 534 3.38 -18.23 -19.77
C MET A 534 4.15 -17.41 -18.75
N ALA A 535 5.45 -17.19 -18.96
CA ALA A 535 6.26 -16.32 -18.09
C ALA A 535 6.02 -14.84 -18.35
N ILE A 536 6.07 -14.41 -19.63
CA ILE A 536 6.06 -13.02 -20.02
C ILE A 536 5.00 -12.78 -21.08
N SER A 537 4.09 -11.85 -20.83
CA SER A 537 3.18 -11.30 -21.83
C SER A 537 3.43 -9.79 -21.97
N ALA A 538 3.63 -9.30 -23.18
CA ALA A 538 3.91 -7.89 -23.44
C ALA A 538 3.04 -7.36 -24.56
N LYS A 539 2.33 -6.27 -24.29
CA LYS A 539 1.52 -5.53 -25.25
C LYS A 539 2.01 -4.09 -25.37
N SER A 540 2.10 -3.60 -26.59
CA SER A 540 2.35 -2.18 -26.90
C SER A 540 3.67 -1.64 -26.31
N VAL A 541 4.79 -2.32 -26.61
CA VAL A 541 6.14 -1.96 -26.16
C VAL A 541 7.07 -1.70 -27.34
N HIS A 542 7.82 -0.63 -27.29
CA HIS A 542 8.98 -0.39 -28.15
C HIS A 542 10.28 -0.64 -27.37
N GLY A 543 11.13 -1.55 -27.89
CA GLY A 543 12.40 -1.90 -27.23
C GLY A 543 12.20 -2.84 -26.03
N LEU A 544 11.63 -4.04 -26.30
CA LEU A 544 11.55 -5.11 -25.33
C LEU A 544 12.77 -6.04 -25.47
N THR A 545 13.53 -6.22 -24.39
CA THR A 545 14.66 -7.15 -24.35
C THR A 545 14.39 -8.24 -23.30
N VAL A 546 14.43 -9.51 -23.72
CA VAL A 546 14.26 -10.69 -22.85
C VAL A 546 15.47 -11.61 -23.05
N THR A 547 16.47 -11.53 -22.15
CA THR A 547 17.75 -12.20 -22.33
C THR A 547 18.29 -12.84 -21.05
N GLY A 548 18.96 -13.97 -21.20
CA GLY A 548 19.66 -14.65 -20.10
C GLY A 548 18.74 -15.24 -19.03
N ASN A 549 17.42 -15.35 -19.28
CA ASN A 549 16.49 -15.89 -18.28
C ASN A 549 16.45 -17.41 -18.32
N GLY A 550 16.23 -18.03 -17.16
CA GLY A 550 15.97 -19.45 -17.02
C GLY A 550 14.47 -19.71 -16.89
N PHE A 551 13.92 -20.61 -17.72
CA PHE A 551 12.51 -21.02 -17.66
C PHE A 551 12.42 -22.53 -17.41
N SER A 552 11.52 -22.95 -16.51
CA SER A 552 11.28 -24.39 -16.23
C SER A 552 10.49 -25.10 -17.31
N THR A 553 10.17 -24.47 -18.43
CA THR A 553 9.38 -25.02 -19.57
C THR A 553 10.23 -25.34 -20.79
N ARG A 554 9.76 -26.29 -21.60
CA ARG A 554 10.44 -26.67 -22.87
C ARG A 554 10.24 -25.68 -24.00
N LYS A 555 9.14 -24.95 -23.99
CA LYS A 555 8.86 -23.91 -24.99
C LYS A 555 9.19 -22.55 -24.39
N LEU A 556 9.61 -21.61 -25.23
CA LEU A 556 9.83 -20.25 -24.82
C LEU A 556 8.50 -19.62 -24.36
N PRO A 557 8.34 -19.26 -23.06
CA PRO A 557 7.07 -18.82 -22.50
C PRO A 557 6.91 -17.30 -22.59
N VAL A 558 7.14 -16.73 -23.79
CA VAL A 558 7.08 -15.28 -24.06
C VAL A 558 6.09 -15.00 -25.17
N HIS A 559 5.13 -14.13 -24.91
CA HIS A 559 4.13 -13.67 -25.87
C HIS A 559 4.19 -12.15 -26.03
N THR A 560 4.10 -11.68 -27.29
CA THR A 560 4.14 -10.24 -27.60
C THR A 560 3.02 -9.84 -28.56
N VAL A 561 2.40 -8.69 -28.30
CA VAL A 561 1.34 -8.11 -29.14
C VAL A 561 1.66 -6.65 -29.42
N ALA A 562 1.71 -6.25 -30.69
CA ALA A 562 2.00 -4.89 -31.13
C ALA A 562 3.25 -4.29 -30.44
N CYS A 563 4.30 -5.06 -30.38
CA CYS A 563 5.61 -4.66 -29.89
C CYS A 563 6.57 -4.44 -31.08
N ALA A 564 7.50 -3.51 -30.92
CA ALA A 564 8.54 -3.20 -31.90
C ALA A 564 9.93 -3.21 -31.23
N GLY A 565 10.99 -3.51 -31.99
CA GLY A 565 12.35 -3.59 -31.46
C GLY A 565 12.51 -4.67 -30.38
N VAL A 566 11.91 -5.84 -30.61
CA VAL A 566 11.93 -6.98 -29.68
C VAL A 566 13.20 -7.79 -29.85
N VAL A 567 13.92 -8.03 -28.77
CA VAL A 567 15.10 -8.89 -28.71
C VAL A 567 14.83 -10.00 -27.70
N ILE A 568 14.83 -11.26 -28.14
CA ILE A 568 14.70 -12.46 -27.29
C ILE A 568 15.89 -13.36 -27.62
N ALA A 569 16.86 -13.46 -26.69
CA ALA A 569 18.10 -14.20 -26.93
C ALA A 569 18.67 -14.78 -25.62
N ASP A 570 19.53 -15.76 -25.74
CA ASP A 570 20.34 -16.34 -24.65
C ASP A 570 19.53 -16.86 -23.45
N ASN A 571 18.25 -17.16 -23.64
CA ASN A 571 17.41 -17.72 -22.59
C ASN A 571 17.55 -19.24 -22.54
N VAL A 572 17.56 -19.81 -21.34
CA VAL A 572 17.65 -21.26 -21.11
C VAL A 572 16.27 -21.83 -20.80
N GLN A 573 15.94 -22.93 -21.46
CA GLN A 573 14.70 -23.67 -21.25
C GLN A 573 15.02 -25.04 -20.64
N GLY A 574 14.30 -25.38 -19.58
CA GLY A 574 14.50 -26.63 -18.85
C GLY A 574 13.53 -27.74 -19.28
N ASP A 575 13.82 -28.97 -18.87
CA ASP A 575 12.97 -30.13 -19.16
C ASP A 575 11.75 -30.29 -18.24
N GLY A 576 11.38 -29.24 -17.49
CA GLY A 576 10.27 -29.27 -16.53
C GLY A 576 10.62 -30.01 -15.22
N GLN A 577 11.88 -30.40 -15.04
CA GLN A 577 12.43 -30.83 -13.75
C GLN A 577 13.31 -29.71 -13.21
N HIS A 578 13.13 -29.36 -11.94
CA HIS A 578 13.84 -28.24 -11.28
C HIS A 578 15.37 -28.33 -11.42
N PRO A 579 16.06 -27.19 -11.55
CA PRO A 579 17.48 -27.13 -11.23
C PRO A 579 17.70 -27.29 -9.72
#